data_eb4c61d28e9b1e84c7fb5d6f7ac54aae
#
_entry.id   eb4c61d28e9b1e84c7fb5d6f7ac54aae
#
_cell.length_a   1.000
_cell.length_b   1.000
_cell.length_c   1.000
_cell.angle_alpha   90.00
_cell.angle_beta   90.00
_cell.angle_gamma   90.00
#
_symmetry.space_group_name_H-M   'P 1'
#
loop_
_entity.id
_entity.type
_entity.pdbx_description
1 polymer ?
#
loop_
_entity_poly.entity_id
_entity_poly.type
_entity_poly.pdbx_seq_one_letter_code
_entity_poly.pdbx_strand_id
1 'polypeptide(L)'
;MKRNMKVFVAAGLSVALMFSMTGCGKKERLKANINPDTPVEEVTFPLEEKAELSFITNAPATSTQDPNEREIFKRLEEQTNVHIDWTCFVADQFADKKNLALAQFGNLPDGLFNAGMNDYDLLRYAKQGIIIPLENLIDKYMPNLQAVFEQYPEYRTMCTAPDGHIYS
;
A
#
# COMPACT_ATOMS: atom_id res chain seq x y z
N MET A 1 16.85 48.65 -67.69
CA MET A 1 17.60 47.66 -66.89
C MET A 1 16.89 47.47 -65.58
N LYS A 2 16.04 46.44 -65.48
CA LYS A 2 15.23 46.12 -64.27
C LYS A 2 15.83 44.93 -63.62
N ARG A 3 16.32 45.09 -62.39
CA ARG A 3 16.93 44.06 -61.62
C ARG A 3 15.88 43.49 -60.66
N ASN A 4 15.43 42.26 -60.92
CA ASN A 4 14.48 41.52 -60.13
C ASN A 4 15.17 40.99 -58.86
N MET A 5 14.76 41.49 -57.74
CA MET A 5 15.23 41.03 -56.45
C MET A 5 14.27 39.89 -55.93
N LYS A 6 14.76 38.67 -55.97
CA LYS A 6 14.04 37.53 -55.51
C LYS A 6 14.15 37.51 -53.97
N VAL A 7 13.03 37.70 -53.29
CA VAL A 7 12.91 37.53 -51.88
C VAL A 7 12.89 36.02 -51.55
N PHE A 8 13.91 35.52 -50.90
CA PHE A 8 13.91 34.19 -50.32
C PHE A 8 13.19 34.26 -48.98
N VAL A 9 11.99 33.65 -48.93
CA VAL A 9 11.31 33.38 -47.67
C VAL A 9 11.95 32.12 -47.07
N ALA A 10 12.79 32.31 -46.06
CA ALA A 10 13.30 31.22 -45.26
C ALA A 10 12.20 30.77 -44.29
N ALA A 11 11.53 29.67 -44.63
CA ALA A 11 10.64 29.00 -43.72
C ALA A 11 11.47 28.35 -42.59
N GLY A 12 11.54 28.99 -41.45
CA GLY A 12 12.13 28.44 -40.25
C GLY A 12 11.32 27.27 -39.73
N LEU A 13 11.82 26.06 -39.96
CA LEU A 13 11.28 24.84 -39.40
C LEU A 13 11.67 24.78 -37.92
N SER A 14 10.80 25.29 -37.04
CA SER A 14 10.93 25.14 -35.59
C SER A 14 10.62 23.68 -35.24
N VAL A 15 11.64 22.85 -35.16
CA VAL A 15 11.52 21.52 -34.56
C VAL A 15 11.31 21.71 -33.07
N ALA A 16 10.05 21.69 -32.64
CA ALA A 16 9.71 21.55 -31.25
C ALA A 16 10.12 20.14 -30.80
N LEU A 17 11.29 20.04 -30.18
CA LEU A 17 11.69 18.89 -29.41
C LEU A 17 10.71 18.80 -28.21
N MET A 18 9.63 18.05 -28.41
CA MET A 18 8.86 17.53 -27.30
C MET A 18 9.75 16.51 -26.56
N PHE A 19 10.40 17.00 -25.52
CA PHE A 19 10.90 16.13 -24.47
C PHE A 19 9.68 15.45 -23.86
N SER A 20 9.36 14.26 -24.36
CA SER A 20 8.55 13.31 -23.62
C SER A 20 9.36 12.92 -22.39
N MET A 21 9.18 13.69 -21.33
CA MET A 21 9.48 13.20 -19.99
C MET A 21 8.59 11.99 -19.78
N THR A 22 9.13 10.81 -20.06
CA THR A 22 8.67 9.57 -19.44
C THR A 22 8.89 9.78 -17.94
N GLY A 23 7.91 10.43 -17.31
CA GLY A 23 7.82 10.46 -15.88
C GLY A 23 7.77 9.01 -15.43
N CYS A 24 8.74 8.58 -14.64
CA CYS A 24 8.58 7.45 -13.74
C CYS A 24 7.16 7.53 -13.20
N GLY A 25 6.36 6.51 -13.52
CA GLY A 25 4.99 6.43 -13.04
C GLY A 25 5.03 6.47 -11.52
N LYS A 26 4.80 7.66 -10.96
CA LYS A 26 4.30 7.75 -9.61
C LYS A 26 3.02 6.93 -9.67
N LYS A 27 3.02 5.72 -9.10
CA LYS A 27 1.78 5.08 -8.69
C LYS A 27 1.03 6.18 -7.95
N GLU A 28 -0.02 6.74 -8.55
CA GLU A 28 -0.93 7.62 -7.82
C GLU A 28 -1.45 6.75 -6.70
N ARG A 29 -0.90 6.96 -5.51
CA ARG A 29 -1.47 6.34 -4.34
C ARG A 29 -2.88 6.81 -4.26
N LEU A 30 -3.77 5.89 -4.29
CA LEU A 30 -5.10 6.07 -3.75
C LEU A 30 -4.88 6.82 -2.43
N LYS A 31 -5.14 8.12 -2.43
CA LYS A 31 -5.18 8.86 -1.18
C LYS A 31 -6.11 8.04 -0.33
N ALA A 32 -5.64 7.57 0.82
CA ALA A 32 -6.42 6.74 1.71
C ALA A 32 -7.57 7.55 2.34
N ASN A 33 -8.37 8.12 1.51
CA ASN A 33 -9.65 8.71 1.82
C ASN A 33 -10.72 7.67 1.50
N ILE A 34 -10.45 6.43 1.93
CA ILE A 34 -11.46 5.39 1.90
C ILE A 34 -12.44 5.76 2.99
N ASN A 35 -13.53 6.40 2.57
CA ASN A 35 -14.70 6.53 3.42
C ASN A 35 -15.06 5.11 3.90
N PRO A 36 -15.21 4.86 5.21
CA PRO A 36 -15.65 3.55 5.72
C PRO A 36 -16.91 3.03 5.04
N ASP A 37 -17.75 3.92 4.52
CA ASP A 37 -18.98 3.58 3.77
C ASP A 37 -18.71 3.24 2.29
N THR A 38 -17.48 3.31 1.81
CA THR A 38 -17.18 2.96 0.40
C THR A 38 -17.45 1.48 0.17
N PRO A 39 -18.29 1.09 -0.80
CA PRO A 39 -18.52 -0.31 -1.11
C PRO A 39 -17.22 -1.00 -1.48
N VAL A 40 -16.98 -2.18 -0.89
CA VAL A 40 -15.82 -3.00 -1.23
C VAL A 40 -16.14 -3.80 -2.49
N GLU A 41 -15.25 -3.72 -3.48
CA GLU A 41 -15.40 -4.50 -4.71
C GLU A 41 -15.37 -6.01 -4.43
N GLU A 42 -16.11 -6.78 -5.23
CA GLU A 42 -16.11 -8.23 -5.11
C GLU A 42 -14.83 -8.80 -5.73
N VAL A 43 -14.07 -9.55 -4.92
CA VAL A 43 -12.80 -10.16 -5.33
C VAL A 43 -12.93 -11.67 -5.24
N THR A 44 -12.53 -12.36 -6.29
CA THR A 44 -12.46 -13.84 -6.34
C THR A 44 -11.01 -14.29 -6.46
N PHE A 45 -10.66 -15.36 -5.74
CA PHE A 45 -9.33 -15.95 -5.80
C PHE A 45 -9.33 -17.29 -6.54
N PRO A 46 -8.21 -17.65 -7.23
CA PRO A 46 -7.03 -16.79 -7.48
C PRO A 46 -7.36 -15.64 -8.41
N LEU A 47 -6.64 -14.51 -8.26
CA LEU A 47 -6.76 -13.36 -9.16
C LEU A 47 -6.38 -13.77 -10.59
N GLU A 48 -7.03 -13.17 -11.60
CA GLU A 48 -6.68 -13.39 -13.00
C GLU A 48 -5.29 -12.86 -13.33
N GLU A 49 -4.98 -11.67 -12.83
CA GLU A 49 -3.66 -11.05 -12.95
C GLU A 49 -2.93 -11.11 -11.61
N LYS A 50 -1.62 -11.38 -11.66
CA LYS A 50 -0.78 -11.40 -10.45
C LYS A 50 -0.72 -10.02 -9.81
N ALA A 51 -1.09 -9.95 -8.53
CA ALA A 51 -0.91 -8.76 -7.72
C ALA A 51 0.40 -8.86 -6.91
N GLU A 52 1.08 -7.72 -6.75
CA GLU A 52 2.29 -7.61 -5.93
C GLU A 52 2.05 -6.57 -4.83
N LEU A 53 2.28 -6.98 -3.59
CA LEU A 53 2.14 -6.15 -2.40
C LEU A 53 3.46 -6.12 -1.64
N SER A 54 3.79 -4.97 -1.07
CA SER A 54 4.95 -4.77 -0.22
C SER A 54 4.55 -4.67 1.25
N PHE A 55 5.14 -5.51 2.09
CA PHE A 55 4.87 -5.52 3.53
C PHE A 55 6.14 -5.29 4.34
N ILE A 56 5.99 -4.57 5.44
CA ILE A 56 7.03 -4.41 6.44
C ILE A 56 6.65 -5.19 7.70
N THR A 57 7.61 -5.95 8.22
CA THR A 57 7.45 -6.73 9.46
C THR A 57 8.74 -6.70 10.28
N ASN A 58 8.69 -7.34 11.44
CA ASN A 58 9.87 -7.55 12.27
C ASN A 58 9.99 -8.99 12.74
N ALA A 59 11.22 -9.37 13.06
CA ALA A 59 11.53 -10.64 13.68
C ALA A 59 12.64 -10.46 14.74
N PRO A 60 12.71 -11.35 15.74
CA PRO A 60 13.84 -11.40 16.68
C PRO A 60 15.15 -11.59 15.91
N ALA A 61 16.25 -11.05 16.44
CA ALA A 61 17.60 -11.24 15.88
C ALA A 61 18.02 -12.71 15.77
N THR A 62 17.38 -13.57 16.56
CA THR A 62 17.59 -15.03 16.54
C THR A 62 16.81 -15.74 15.43
N SER A 63 15.90 -15.06 14.75
CA SER A 63 15.17 -15.63 13.62
C SER A 63 16.09 -15.70 12.40
N THR A 64 16.29 -16.90 11.88
CA THR A 64 17.16 -17.14 10.74
C THR A 64 16.41 -17.25 9.42
N GLN A 65 15.08 -17.28 9.46
CA GLN A 65 14.26 -17.49 8.27
C GLN A 65 13.63 -16.18 7.79
N ASP A 66 14.01 -15.79 6.56
CA ASP A 66 13.36 -14.70 5.85
C ASP A 66 11.87 -15.03 5.61
N PRO A 67 10.93 -14.11 5.88
CA PRO A 67 9.52 -14.31 5.53
C PRO A 67 9.30 -14.67 4.07
N ASN A 68 10.06 -14.12 3.14
CA ASN A 68 9.98 -14.42 1.70
C ASN A 68 10.28 -15.90 1.37
N GLU A 69 11.03 -16.57 2.24
CA GLU A 69 11.38 -17.99 2.06
C GLU A 69 10.41 -18.96 2.74
N ARG A 70 9.41 -18.43 3.48
CA ARG A 70 8.48 -19.27 4.23
C ARG A 70 7.46 -19.93 3.33
N GLU A 71 7.34 -21.24 3.49
CA GLU A 71 6.43 -22.09 2.72
C GLU A 71 4.96 -21.63 2.78
N ILE A 72 4.54 -21.09 3.93
CA ILE A 72 3.15 -20.60 4.08
C ILE A 72 2.83 -19.47 3.11
N PHE A 73 3.76 -18.53 2.87
CA PHE A 73 3.53 -17.42 1.96
C PHE A 73 3.60 -17.86 0.50
N LYS A 74 4.46 -18.83 0.17
CA LYS A 74 4.50 -19.46 -1.17
C LYS A 74 3.17 -20.16 -1.51
N ARG A 75 2.60 -20.90 -0.55
CA ARG A 75 1.29 -21.52 -0.73
C ARG A 75 0.15 -20.52 -0.83
N LEU A 76 0.20 -19.44 -0.08
CA LEU A 76 -0.80 -18.36 -0.19
C LEU A 76 -0.71 -17.70 -1.57
N GLU A 77 0.49 -17.45 -2.09
CA GLU A 77 0.68 -16.92 -3.44
C GLU A 77 0.09 -17.86 -4.49
N GLU A 78 0.35 -19.17 -4.40
CA GLU A 78 -0.24 -20.17 -5.31
C GLU A 78 -1.77 -20.18 -5.29
N GLN A 79 -2.39 -19.97 -4.10
CA GLN A 79 -3.84 -20.02 -3.94
C GLN A 79 -4.52 -18.70 -4.33
N THR A 80 -3.83 -17.59 -4.22
CA THR A 80 -4.44 -16.27 -4.38
C THR A 80 -3.98 -15.52 -5.62
N ASN A 81 -2.85 -15.90 -6.22
CA ASN A 81 -2.11 -15.15 -7.22
C ASN A 81 -1.70 -13.75 -6.72
N VAL A 82 -1.43 -13.64 -5.40
CA VAL A 82 -0.93 -12.43 -4.75
C VAL A 82 0.45 -12.71 -4.19
N HIS A 83 1.45 -12.01 -4.70
CA HIS A 83 2.81 -12.03 -4.16
C HIS A 83 2.99 -10.95 -3.09
N ILE A 84 3.57 -11.31 -1.96
CA ILE A 84 3.91 -10.36 -0.90
C ILE A 84 5.43 -10.28 -0.79
N ASP A 85 5.99 -9.12 -1.10
CA ASP A 85 7.40 -8.80 -0.87
C ASP A 85 7.60 -8.29 0.56
N TRP A 86 8.26 -9.08 1.38
CA TRP A 86 8.48 -8.82 2.79
C TRP A 86 9.79 -8.08 3.05
N THR A 87 9.70 -6.89 3.61
CA THR A 87 10.86 -6.24 4.25
C THR A 87 10.84 -6.53 5.75
N CYS A 88 11.72 -7.41 6.21
CA CYS A 88 11.81 -7.82 7.61
C CYS A 88 12.96 -7.10 8.31
N PHE A 89 12.65 -6.33 9.35
CA PHE A 89 13.64 -5.68 10.20
C PHE A 89 13.86 -6.47 11.49
N VAL A 90 15.05 -6.29 12.08
CA VAL A 90 15.30 -6.80 13.43
C VAL A 90 14.44 -6.01 14.44
N ALA A 91 13.84 -6.71 15.39
CA ALA A 91 12.87 -6.16 16.34
C ALA A 91 13.39 -4.90 17.05
N ASP A 92 14.67 -4.87 17.46
CA ASP A 92 15.28 -3.75 18.19
C ASP A 92 15.36 -2.46 17.32
N GLN A 93 15.36 -2.59 16.00
CA GLN A 93 15.42 -1.46 15.06
C GLN A 93 14.07 -1.12 14.44
N PHE A 94 13.07 -1.94 14.69
CA PHE A 94 11.82 -1.89 13.95
C PHE A 94 11.06 -0.58 14.15
N ALA A 95 11.02 -0.04 15.36
CA ALA A 95 10.31 1.21 15.65
C ALA A 95 10.82 2.37 14.79
N ASP A 96 12.14 2.52 14.70
CA ASP A 96 12.76 3.60 13.92
C ASP A 96 12.56 3.38 12.42
N LYS A 97 12.75 2.14 11.94
CA LYS A 97 12.56 1.78 10.53
C LYS A 97 11.11 1.95 10.09
N LYS A 98 10.15 1.53 10.91
CA LYS A 98 8.71 1.75 10.69
C LYS A 98 8.38 3.24 10.58
N ASN A 99 8.82 4.05 11.55
CA ASN A 99 8.56 5.48 11.54
C ASN A 99 9.17 6.16 10.30
N LEU A 100 10.38 5.76 9.91
CA LEU A 100 11.03 6.29 8.71
C LEU A 100 10.25 5.90 7.44
N ALA A 101 9.81 4.65 7.32
CA ALA A 101 9.01 4.19 6.19
C ALA A 101 7.68 4.94 6.10
N LEU A 102 6.98 5.12 7.23
CA LEU A 102 5.70 5.84 7.27
C LEU A 102 5.83 7.34 7.05
N ALA A 103 7.01 7.93 7.27
CA ALA A 103 7.29 9.33 6.95
C ALA A 103 7.49 9.57 5.44
N GLN A 104 7.71 8.53 4.65
CA GLN A 104 7.92 8.62 3.19
C GLN A 104 6.60 8.58 2.42
N PHE A 105 5.79 9.63 2.50
CA PHE A 105 4.45 9.72 1.89
C PHE A 105 4.34 9.33 0.40
N GLY A 106 5.43 9.28 -0.32
CA GLY A 106 5.48 8.86 -1.74
C GLY A 106 5.79 7.37 -1.95
N ASN A 107 6.19 6.64 -0.92
CA ASN A 107 6.66 5.26 -1.00
C ASN A 107 6.33 4.44 0.26
N LEU A 108 5.06 4.49 0.70
CA LEU A 108 4.59 3.67 1.83
C LEU A 108 4.49 2.20 1.41
N PRO A 109 4.73 1.23 2.26
CA PRO A 109 4.38 -0.16 1.99
C PRO A 109 2.86 -0.31 1.86
N ASP A 110 2.41 -1.38 1.21
CA ASP A 110 0.99 -1.69 1.12
C ASP A 110 0.44 -2.20 2.45
N GLY A 111 1.29 -2.78 3.29
CA GLY A 111 0.89 -3.23 4.62
C GLY A 111 2.01 -3.25 5.64
N LEU A 112 1.58 -3.25 6.90
CA LEU A 112 2.42 -3.48 8.07
C LEU A 112 1.93 -4.71 8.79
N PHE A 113 2.83 -5.63 9.09
CA PHE A 113 2.50 -6.84 9.84
C PHE A 113 3.28 -6.86 11.15
N ASN A 114 2.59 -7.18 12.25
CA ASN A 114 3.18 -7.19 13.59
C ASN A 114 3.84 -5.83 13.97
N ALA A 115 3.14 -4.73 13.65
CA ALA A 115 3.72 -3.40 13.74
C ALA A 115 3.78 -2.82 15.16
N GLY A 116 3.07 -3.42 16.12
CA GLY A 116 3.06 -2.97 17.52
C GLY A 116 2.66 -1.51 17.68
N MET A 117 1.61 -1.07 16.96
CA MET A 117 1.09 0.28 17.09
C MET A 117 0.18 0.39 18.30
N ASN A 118 0.33 1.47 19.05
CA ASN A 118 -0.62 1.86 20.09
C ASN A 118 -1.71 2.78 19.52
N ASP A 119 -2.76 3.06 20.30
CA ASP A 119 -3.90 3.89 19.88
C ASP A 119 -3.48 5.27 19.41
N TYR A 120 -2.48 5.88 20.03
CA TYR A 120 -1.97 7.19 19.61
C TYR A 120 -1.36 7.14 18.21
N ASP A 121 -0.56 6.11 17.91
CA ASP A 121 0.02 5.91 16.59
C ASP A 121 -1.07 5.60 15.55
N LEU A 122 -2.03 4.74 15.89
CA LEU A 122 -3.15 4.42 15.01
C LEU A 122 -3.94 5.67 14.63
N LEU A 123 -4.41 6.44 15.62
CA LEU A 123 -5.15 7.67 15.37
C LEU A 123 -4.35 8.72 14.61
N ARG A 124 -3.06 8.86 14.91
CA ARG A 124 -2.18 9.79 14.22
C ARG A 124 -2.01 9.44 12.75
N TYR A 125 -1.75 8.17 12.44
CA TYR A 125 -1.54 7.72 11.06
C TYR A 125 -2.85 7.64 10.28
N ALA A 126 -3.96 7.28 10.91
CA ALA A 126 -5.30 7.32 10.33
C ALA A 126 -5.67 8.76 9.92
N LYS A 127 -5.48 9.72 10.81
CA LYS A 127 -5.75 11.15 10.55
C LYS A 127 -4.90 11.73 9.41
N GLN A 128 -3.72 11.16 9.19
CA GLN A 128 -2.85 11.52 8.06
C GLN A 128 -3.18 10.76 6.77
N GLY A 129 -4.12 9.81 6.81
CA GLY A 129 -4.47 8.95 5.69
C GLY A 129 -3.36 7.96 5.31
N ILE A 130 -2.49 7.60 6.28
CA ILE A 130 -1.41 6.63 6.09
C ILE A 130 -1.92 5.20 6.27
N ILE A 131 -2.82 4.99 7.23
CA ILE A 131 -3.55 3.74 7.43
C ILE A 131 -5.04 3.95 7.18
N ILE A 132 -5.75 2.89 6.85
CA ILE A 132 -7.15 2.91 6.47
C ILE A 132 -7.99 2.07 7.45
N PRO A 133 -9.28 2.42 7.65
CA PRO A 133 -10.22 1.57 8.36
C PRO A 133 -10.41 0.22 7.68
N LEU A 134 -10.48 -0.86 8.46
CA LEU A 134 -10.53 -2.23 7.95
C LEU A 134 -11.89 -2.91 8.15
N GLU A 135 -12.82 -2.31 8.90
CA GLU A 135 -14.07 -2.96 9.27
C GLU A 135 -14.89 -3.46 8.07
N ASN A 136 -14.98 -2.68 6.98
CA ASN A 136 -15.70 -3.10 5.78
C ASN A 136 -15.01 -4.28 5.06
N LEU A 137 -13.68 -4.33 5.09
CA LEU A 137 -12.90 -5.43 4.54
C LEU A 137 -13.05 -6.69 5.40
N ILE A 138 -13.03 -6.53 6.71
CA ILE A 138 -13.27 -7.62 7.67
C ILE A 138 -14.66 -8.18 7.47
N ASP A 139 -15.67 -7.31 7.44
CA ASP A 139 -17.08 -7.71 7.32
C ASP A 139 -17.39 -8.37 5.97
N LYS A 140 -16.64 -8.10 4.91
CA LYS A 140 -16.86 -8.72 3.60
C LYS A 140 -15.98 -9.95 3.34
N TYR A 141 -14.71 -9.92 3.74
CA TYR A 141 -13.73 -10.91 3.28
C TYR A 141 -13.15 -11.80 4.38
N MET A 142 -13.50 -11.56 5.65
CA MET A 142 -12.93 -12.32 6.78
C MET A 142 -14.01 -13.07 7.58
N PRO A 143 -14.74 -14.04 6.97
CA PRO A 143 -15.84 -14.72 7.64
C PRO A 143 -15.41 -15.47 8.92
N ASN A 144 -14.18 -15.98 8.95
CA ASN A 144 -13.65 -16.64 10.14
C ASN A 144 -13.41 -15.66 11.28
N LEU A 145 -12.94 -14.42 11.00
CA LEU A 145 -12.76 -13.40 12.01
C LEU A 145 -14.12 -12.84 12.49
N GLN A 146 -15.08 -12.70 11.58
CA GLN A 146 -16.45 -12.35 11.95
C GLN A 146 -17.04 -13.37 12.93
N ALA A 147 -16.90 -14.66 12.65
CA ALA A 147 -17.37 -15.72 13.56
C ALA A 147 -16.71 -15.63 14.95
N VAL A 148 -15.42 -15.24 15.01
CA VAL A 148 -14.74 -14.98 16.29
C VAL A 148 -15.33 -13.75 16.98
N PHE A 149 -15.60 -12.68 16.27
CA PHE A 149 -16.22 -11.47 16.85
C PHE A 149 -17.66 -11.69 17.29
N GLU A 150 -18.41 -12.55 16.61
CA GLU A 150 -19.76 -12.96 17.05
C GLU A 150 -19.71 -13.81 18.33
N GLN A 151 -18.76 -14.72 18.39
CA GLN A 151 -18.58 -15.59 19.58
C GLN A 151 -18.01 -14.82 20.77
N TYR A 152 -17.14 -13.84 20.53
CA TYR A 152 -16.41 -13.05 21.53
C TYR A 152 -16.48 -11.56 21.19
N PRO A 153 -17.61 -10.88 21.43
CA PRO A 153 -17.78 -9.46 21.06
C PRO A 153 -16.74 -8.51 21.66
N GLU A 154 -16.17 -8.89 22.81
CA GLU A 154 -15.09 -8.16 23.46
C GLU A 154 -13.84 -8.07 22.60
N TYR A 155 -13.56 -9.04 21.72
CA TYR A 155 -12.40 -8.98 20.83
C TYR A 155 -12.57 -7.89 19.77
N ARG A 156 -13.77 -7.75 19.20
CA ARG A 156 -14.05 -6.63 18.31
C ARG A 156 -13.87 -5.28 19.02
N THR A 157 -14.35 -5.18 20.24
CA THR A 157 -14.16 -3.97 21.07
C THR A 157 -12.69 -3.68 21.33
N MET A 158 -11.88 -4.70 21.63
CA MET A 158 -10.43 -4.54 21.87
C MET A 158 -9.67 -4.12 20.62
N CYS A 159 -10.12 -4.51 19.42
CA CYS A 159 -9.53 -4.10 18.14
C CYS A 159 -10.01 -2.73 17.67
N THR A 160 -11.06 -2.16 18.30
CA THR A 160 -11.64 -0.90 17.89
C THR A 160 -10.89 0.26 18.56
N ALA A 161 -10.33 1.14 17.74
CA ALA A 161 -9.64 2.34 18.19
C ALA A 161 -10.63 3.36 18.81
N PRO A 162 -10.16 4.36 19.57
CA PRO A 162 -11.03 5.34 20.25
C PRO A 162 -11.92 6.17 19.31
N ASP A 163 -11.62 6.24 18.02
CA ASP A 163 -12.46 6.90 17.01
C ASP A 163 -13.57 6.01 16.41
N GLY A 164 -13.65 4.76 16.87
CA GLY A 164 -14.65 3.80 16.47
C GLY A 164 -14.28 2.93 15.27
N HIS A 165 -13.08 3.07 14.73
CA HIS A 165 -12.60 2.30 13.59
C HIS A 165 -11.65 1.16 14.00
N ILE A 166 -11.53 0.15 13.14
CA ILE A 166 -10.56 -0.94 13.29
C ILE A 166 -9.43 -0.73 12.27
N TYR A 167 -8.18 -0.68 12.76
CA TYR A 167 -7.00 -0.48 11.92
C TYR A 167 -6.01 -1.64 11.98
N SER A 168 -6.20 -2.59 12.90
CA SER A 168 -5.30 -3.73 13.12
C SER A 168 -6.08 -4.95 13.64
#